data_aaae2d516093ae144f6b7950e6d99d18
#
_entry.id   aaae2d516093ae144f6b7950e6d99d18
#
_cell.length_a   1.000
_cell.length_b   1.000
_cell.length_c   1.000
_cell.angle_alpha   90.00
_cell.angle_beta   90.00
_cell.angle_gamma   90.00
#
_symmetry.space_group_name_H-M   'P 1'
#
loop_
_entity.id
_entity.type
_entity.pdbx_description
1 polymer ?
#
loop_
_entity_poly.entity_id
_entity_poly.type
_entity_poly.pdbx_seq_one_letter_code
_entity_poly.pdbx_strand_id
1 'polypeptide(L)'
;MKSLGIELLCSTAGSPYYNPHIQRPAIFPPSDGYMPPEDPLVGVARQIAATGKLKQAVPDIIMIGSGYSYLQEWLPNVGQAAIEAGLVDSIGLGRMVLSYPDLPADVFAGQVLTRKKICRTFSDCTTAPRNGIISGCYPLDAFYKKSPEFEQLKAIKKG
;
A
#
# COMPACT_ATOMS: atom_id res chain seq x y z
N MET A 1 2.59 21.89 13.47
CA MET A 1 3.57 20.92 12.96
C MET A 1 4.91 21.59 12.64
N LYS A 2 4.93 22.63 11.81
CA LYS A 2 6.17 23.36 11.45
C LYS A 2 6.90 23.95 12.67
N SER A 3 6.15 24.50 13.64
CA SER A 3 6.67 24.99 14.92
C SER A 3 7.33 23.91 15.80
N LEU A 4 7.13 22.63 15.48
CA LEU A 4 7.73 21.48 16.13
C LEU A 4 8.89 20.87 15.32
N GLY A 5 9.32 21.53 14.23
CA GLY A 5 10.39 21.04 13.35
C GLY A 5 9.99 19.88 12.45
N ILE A 6 8.68 19.63 12.24
CA ILE A 6 8.21 18.58 11.32
C ILE A 6 8.23 19.13 9.89
N GLU A 7 9.07 18.55 9.05
CA GLU A 7 9.26 18.95 7.65
C GLU A 7 8.67 17.94 6.65
N LEU A 8 8.48 16.69 7.08
CA LEU A 8 7.98 15.61 6.25
C LEU A 8 6.86 14.84 6.97
N LEU A 9 5.77 14.56 6.27
CA LEU A 9 4.63 13.82 6.79
C LEU A 9 4.19 12.72 5.81
N CYS A 10 4.20 11.46 6.26
CA CYS A 10 3.55 10.37 5.55
C CYS A 10 2.09 10.29 5.99
N SER A 11 1.18 10.66 5.09
CA SER A 11 -0.25 10.74 5.39
C SER A 11 -0.96 9.42 5.09
N THR A 12 -1.78 8.98 6.03
CA THR A 12 -2.74 7.89 5.82
C THR A 12 -4.03 8.18 6.59
N ALA A 13 -5.18 7.88 5.99
CA ALA A 13 -6.47 7.98 6.67
C ALA A 13 -6.93 6.60 7.15
N GLY A 14 -7.72 6.56 8.24
CA GLY A 14 -8.28 5.33 8.79
C GLY A 14 -7.40 4.66 9.85
N SER A 15 -7.88 3.52 10.33
CA SER A 15 -7.22 2.73 11.36
C SER A 15 -7.10 1.26 10.93
N PRO A 16 -5.92 0.62 11.12
CA PRO A 16 -5.75 -0.79 10.78
C PRO A 16 -6.56 -1.73 11.69
N TYR A 17 -7.08 -1.22 12.80
CA TYR A 17 -7.82 -2.00 13.80
C TYR A 17 -9.34 -1.84 13.68
N TYR A 18 -9.81 -0.63 13.35
CA TYR A 18 -11.25 -0.32 13.34
C TYR A 18 -11.86 -0.34 11.93
N ASN A 19 -11.14 0.20 10.95
CA ASN A 19 -11.61 0.33 9.57
C ASN A 19 -10.46 0.11 8.57
N PRO A 20 -9.88 -1.09 8.55
CA PRO A 20 -8.69 -1.40 7.74
C PRO A 20 -8.87 -1.14 6.24
N HIS A 21 -10.10 -1.24 5.69
CA HIS A 21 -10.37 -0.96 4.28
C HIS A 21 -10.17 0.53 3.93
N ILE A 22 -10.43 1.45 4.88
CA ILE A 22 -10.20 2.88 4.66
C ILE A 22 -8.69 3.18 4.59
N GLN A 23 -7.92 2.62 5.52
CA GLN A 23 -6.47 2.82 5.55
C GLN A 23 -5.75 2.14 4.39
N ARG A 24 -6.19 0.94 4.05
CA ARG A 24 -5.58 0.11 3.02
C ARG A 24 -6.63 -0.45 2.08
N PRO A 25 -6.88 0.23 0.97
CA PRO A 25 -7.72 -0.32 -0.09
C PRO A 25 -7.14 -1.66 -0.57
N ALA A 26 -7.94 -2.72 -0.47
CA ALA A 26 -7.53 -4.06 -0.84
C ALA A 26 -8.76 -4.89 -1.22
N ILE A 27 -8.61 -5.75 -2.25
CA ILE A 27 -9.70 -6.66 -2.65
C ILE A 27 -9.79 -7.87 -1.73
N PHE A 28 -8.65 -8.31 -1.19
CA PHE A 28 -8.56 -9.44 -0.27
C PHE A 28 -8.20 -8.96 1.13
N PRO A 29 -9.11 -9.04 2.12
CA PRO A 29 -8.78 -8.71 3.50
C PRO A 29 -7.81 -9.74 4.10
N PRO A 30 -7.17 -9.44 5.25
CA PRO A 30 -6.51 -10.46 6.07
C PRO A 30 -7.52 -11.53 6.52
N SER A 31 -7.03 -12.70 6.94
CA SER A 31 -7.89 -13.83 7.38
C SER A 31 -8.86 -13.49 8.52
N ASP A 32 -8.47 -12.56 9.40
CA ASP A 32 -9.26 -12.04 10.51
C ASP A 32 -10.00 -10.73 10.18
N GLY A 33 -9.96 -10.31 8.92
CA GLY A 33 -10.60 -9.10 8.44
C GLY A 33 -11.98 -9.36 7.84
N TYR A 34 -12.76 -8.30 7.68
CA TYR A 34 -14.03 -8.32 6.99
C TYR A 34 -13.88 -7.94 5.51
N MET A 35 -14.83 -8.38 4.68
CA MET A 35 -14.89 -7.92 3.28
C MET A 35 -15.17 -6.42 3.23
N PRO A 36 -14.40 -5.65 2.45
CA PRO A 36 -14.65 -4.22 2.28
C PRO A 36 -16.10 -3.96 1.82
N PRO A 37 -16.80 -2.98 2.42
CA PRO A 37 -18.18 -2.64 2.05
C PRO A 37 -18.25 -1.79 0.76
N GLU A 38 -17.11 -1.49 0.14
CA GLU A 38 -16.97 -0.60 -1.01
C GLU A 38 -15.92 -1.12 -1.98
N ASP A 39 -15.96 -0.65 -3.22
CA ASP A 39 -14.88 -0.89 -4.19
C ASP A 39 -13.58 -0.26 -3.67
N PRO A 40 -12.46 -0.99 -3.66
CA PRO A 40 -11.18 -0.47 -3.20
C PRO A 40 -10.69 0.80 -3.94
N LEU A 41 -11.12 1.06 -5.18
CA LEU A 41 -10.81 2.31 -5.89
C LEU A 41 -11.43 3.53 -5.20
N VAL A 42 -12.61 3.39 -4.58
CA VAL A 42 -13.20 4.45 -3.74
C VAL A 42 -12.30 4.77 -2.57
N GLY A 43 -11.73 3.74 -1.94
CA GLY A 43 -10.74 3.89 -0.87
C GLY A 43 -9.46 4.59 -1.33
N VAL A 44 -8.94 4.25 -2.53
CA VAL A 44 -7.77 4.93 -3.12
C VAL A 44 -8.08 6.42 -3.35
N ALA A 45 -9.19 6.73 -3.99
CA ALA A 45 -9.60 8.12 -4.24
C ALA A 45 -9.74 8.92 -2.94
N ARG A 46 -10.30 8.30 -1.89
CA ARG A 46 -10.41 8.90 -0.55
C ARG A 46 -9.04 9.21 0.06
N GLN A 47 -8.07 8.29 -0.04
CA GLN A 47 -6.71 8.51 0.46
C GLN A 47 -6.03 9.69 -0.25
N ILE A 48 -6.14 9.74 -1.58
CA ILE A 48 -5.59 10.84 -2.39
C ILE A 48 -6.26 12.17 -2.01
N ALA A 49 -7.59 12.21 -1.92
CA ALA A 49 -8.33 13.41 -1.57
C ALA A 49 -8.02 13.89 -0.13
N ALA A 50 -7.93 12.98 0.83
CA ALA A 50 -7.59 13.32 2.21
C ALA A 50 -6.17 13.91 2.32
N THR A 51 -5.20 13.28 1.63
CA THR A 51 -3.83 13.77 1.60
C THR A 51 -3.73 15.13 0.90
N GLY A 52 -4.44 15.32 -0.22
CA GLY A 52 -4.49 16.58 -0.93
C GLY A 52 -5.06 17.74 -0.09
N LYS A 53 -6.15 17.48 0.66
CA LYS A 53 -6.69 18.48 1.61
C LYS A 53 -5.66 18.83 2.69
N LEU A 54 -4.93 17.84 3.20
CA LEU A 54 -3.89 18.08 4.19
C LEU A 54 -2.71 18.88 3.61
N LYS A 55 -2.27 18.55 2.39
CA LYS A 55 -1.23 19.30 1.67
C LYS A 55 -1.62 20.77 1.45
N GLN A 56 -2.86 21.02 1.07
CA GLN A 56 -3.38 22.39 0.92
C GLN A 56 -3.38 23.16 2.25
N ALA A 57 -3.69 22.50 3.37
CA ALA A 57 -3.70 23.13 4.69
C ALA A 57 -2.29 23.42 5.24
N VAL A 58 -1.29 22.64 4.83
CA VAL A 58 0.12 22.76 5.29
C VAL A 58 1.08 22.66 4.10
N PRO A 59 1.07 23.62 3.16
CA PRO A 59 1.77 23.53 1.88
C PRO A 59 3.30 23.41 1.99
N ASP A 60 3.85 23.91 3.08
CA ASP A 60 5.31 23.92 3.34
C ASP A 60 5.85 22.60 3.89
N ILE A 61 5.00 21.62 4.21
CA ILE A 61 5.42 20.30 4.67
C ILE A 61 5.49 19.36 3.46
N ILE A 62 6.59 18.61 3.36
CA ILE A 62 6.72 17.55 2.34
C ILE A 62 5.71 16.45 2.68
N MET A 63 4.75 16.24 1.77
CA MET A 63 3.65 15.30 1.97
C MET A 63 3.87 14.02 1.15
N ILE A 64 3.93 12.89 1.84
CA ILE A 64 3.99 11.56 1.21
C ILE A 64 2.60 10.95 1.26
N GLY A 65 2.02 10.67 0.10
CA GLY A 65 0.73 10.00 -0.04
C GLY A 65 0.83 8.48 0.14
N SER A 66 -0.22 7.85 0.64
CA SER A 66 -0.30 6.40 0.81
C SER A 66 -1.58 5.81 0.20
N GLY A 67 -1.67 4.46 0.17
CA GLY A 67 -2.86 3.77 -0.33
C GLY A 67 -2.86 3.47 -1.84
N TYR A 68 -1.80 3.75 -2.56
CA TYR A 68 -1.72 3.60 -4.03
C TYR A 68 -1.54 2.16 -4.53
N SER A 69 -1.18 1.20 -3.67
CA SER A 69 -0.81 -0.16 -4.11
C SER A 69 -1.90 -0.90 -4.87
N TYR A 70 -3.18 -0.59 -4.61
CA TYR A 70 -4.31 -1.20 -5.32
C TYR A 70 -4.37 -0.80 -6.80
N LEU A 71 -3.76 0.33 -7.17
CA LEU A 71 -3.66 0.79 -8.57
C LEU A 71 -2.75 -0.10 -9.44
N GLN A 72 -1.99 -1.00 -8.82
CA GLN A 72 -1.12 -1.97 -9.51
C GLN A 72 -0.18 -1.28 -10.51
N GLU A 73 -0.22 -1.67 -11.81
CA GLU A 73 0.61 -1.09 -12.86
C GLU A 73 0.33 0.40 -13.15
N TRP A 74 -0.84 0.90 -12.77
CA TRP A 74 -1.22 2.31 -12.95
C TRP A 74 -0.74 3.22 -11.82
N LEU A 75 -0.11 2.64 -10.77
CA LEU A 75 0.40 3.40 -9.63
C LEU A 75 1.31 4.56 -10.04
N PRO A 76 2.32 4.39 -10.93
CA PRO A 76 3.18 5.49 -11.33
C PRO A 76 2.43 6.62 -12.03
N ASN A 77 1.49 6.28 -12.93
CA ASN A 77 0.71 7.26 -13.68
C ASN A 77 -0.19 8.10 -12.77
N VAL A 78 -0.92 7.45 -11.88
CA VAL A 78 -1.78 8.15 -10.90
C VAL A 78 -0.93 8.93 -9.90
N GLY A 79 0.20 8.38 -9.48
CA GLY A 79 1.16 9.06 -8.61
C GLY A 79 1.70 10.34 -9.23
N GLN A 80 2.14 10.28 -10.48
CA GLN A 80 2.60 11.44 -11.23
C GLN A 80 1.51 12.50 -11.34
N ALA A 81 0.31 12.12 -11.74
CA ALA A 81 -0.83 13.04 -11.84
C ALA A 81 -1.17 13.70 -10.47
N ALA A 82 -1.07 12.97 -9.37
CA ALA A 82 -1.30 13.51 -8.04
C ALA A 82 -0.22 14.53 -7.63
N ILE A 83 1.04 14.31 -8.00
CA ILE A 83 2.16 15.25 -7.78
C ILE A 83 1.97 16.51 -8.64
N GLU A 84 1.68 16.35 -9.93
CA GLU A 84 1.43 17.47 -10.86
C GLU A 84 0.23 18.33 -10.43
N ALA A 85 -0.79 17.72 -9.84
CA ALA A 85 -1.94 18.40 -9.27
C ALA A 85 -1.67 19.04 -7.89
N GLY A 86 -0.47 18.93 -7.34
CA GLY A 86 -0.10 19.48 -6.03
C GLY A 86 -0.82 18.82 -4.85
N LEU A 87 -1.27 17.58 -5.01
CA LEU A 87 -1.96 16.84 -3.95
C LEU A 87 -0.99 16.16 -2.98
N VAL A 88 0.20 15.83 -3.46
CA VAL A 88 1.31 15.23 -2.70
C VAL A 88 2.64 15.67 -3.30
N ASP A 89 3.73 15.50 -2.55
CA ASP A 89 5.09 15.73 -3.05
C ASP A 89 5.76 14.40 -3.45
N SER A 90 5.31 13.28 -2.89
CA SER A 90 5.83 11.95 -3.20
C SER A 90 4.81 10.86 -2.89
N ILE A 91 5.04 9.68 -3.45
CA ILE A 91 4.21 8.48 -3.24
C ILE A 91 4.93 7.50 -2.33
N GLY A 92 4.27 7.14 -1.22
CA GLY A 92 4.76 6.14 -0.28
C GLY A 92 4.42 4.73 -0.75
N LEU A 93 5.43 3.88 -0.84
CA LEU A 93 5.29 2.46 -1.12
C LEU A 93 5.39 1.66 0.18
N GLY A 94 4.26 1.16 0.67
CA GLY A 94 4.25 0.28 1.83
C GLY A 94 4.59 -1.17 1.44
N ARG A 95 3.58 -2.04 1.46
CA ARG A 95 3.77 -3.48 1.22
C ARG A 95 4.13 -3.89 -0.21
N MET A 96 3.99 -2.98 -1.18
CA MET A 96 4.45 -3.20 -2.55
C MET A 96 5.94 -3.57 -2.59
N VAL A 97 6.77 -3.00 -1.73
CA VAL A 97 8.22 -3.28 -1.69
C VAL A 97 8.56 -4.72 -1.30
N LEU A 98 7.65 -5.45 -0.65
CA LEU A 98 7.85 -6.85 -0.31
C LEU A 98 7.87 -7.78 -1.53
N SER A 99 7.19 -7.39 -2.59
CA SER A 99 7.15 -8.16 -3.85
C SER A 99 7.91 -7.50 -4.99
N TYR A 100 8.06 -6.18 -4.95
CA TYR A 100 8.71 -5.41 -5.99
C TYR A 100 9.59 -4.29 -5.41
N PRO A 101 10.73 -4.64 -4.76
CA PRO A 101 11.65 -3.65 -4.20
C PRO A 101 12.26 -2.72 -5.25
N ASP A 102 12.47 -3.23 -6.47
CA ASP A 102 13.06 -2.47 -7.58
C ASP A 102 12.07 -1.52 -8.29
N LEU A 103 10.78 -1.51 -7.91
CA LEU A 103 9.76 -0.71 -8.59
C LEU A 103 10.14 0.76 -8.78
N PRO A 104 10.69 1.48 -7.78
CA PRO A 104 11.10 2.86 -7.99
C PRO A 104 12.22 3.00 -9.03
N ALA A 105 13.20 2.10 -9.02
CA ALA A 105 14.29 2.11 -9.99
C ALA A 105 13.78 1.89 -11.42
N ASP A 106 12.89 0.92 -11.62
CA ASP A 106 12.29 0.63 -12.92
C ASP A 106 11.45 1.82 -13.43
N VAL A 107 10.68 2.48 -12.54
CA VAL A 107 9.91 3.69 -12.88
C VAL A 107 10.84 4.83 -13.32
N PHE A 108 11.89 5.12 -12.55
CA PHE A 108 12.84 6.19 -12.88
C PHE A 108 13.63 5.91 -14.16
N ALA A 109 13.89 4.64 -14.46
CA ALA A 109 14.56 4.22 -15.69
C ALA A 109 13.59 4.14 -16.90
N GLY A 110 12.30 4.44 -16.75
CA GLY A 110 11.28 4.32 -17.78
C GLY A 110 11.06 2.88 -18.26
N GLN A 111 11.37 1.89 -17.42
CA GLN A 111 11.23 0.48 -17.75
C GLN A 111 9.77 0.02 -17.66
N VAL A 112 9.41 -0.97 -18.48
CA VAL A 112 8.13 -1.65 -18.38
C VAL A 112 8.08 -2.43 -17.05
N LEU A 113 7.07 -2.15 -16.24
CA LEU A 113 6.93 -2.79 -14.93
C LEU A 113 6.73 -4.31 -15.05
N THR A 114 7.41 -5.05 -14.18
CA THR A 114 7.31 -6.51 -14.12
C THR A 114 6.00 -6.92 -13.43
N ARG A 115 4.93 -7.14 -14.21
CA ARG A 115 3.57 -7.45 -13.71
C ARG A 115 3.53 -8.59 -12.68
N LYS A 116 4.41 -9.59 -12.80
CA LYS A 116 4.49 -10.73 -11.86
C LYS A 116 4.94 -10.33 -10.45
N LYS A 117 5.64 -9.18 -10.30
CA LYS A 117 6.09 -8.65 -9.01
C LYS A 117 5.07 -7.69 -8.38
N ILE A 118 4.11 -7.16 -9.16
CA ILE A 118 3.16 -6.14 -8.70
C ILE A 118 2.21 -6.73 -7.65
N CYS A 119 2.15 -6.10 -6.47
CA CYS A 119 1.26 -6.49 -5.39
C CYS A 119 -0.22 -6.37 -5.81
N ARG A 120 -0.98 -7.45 -5.63
CA ARG A 120 -2.43 -7.50 -5.90
C ARG A 120 -3.27 -7.46 -4.63
N THR A 121 -2.71 -6.94 -3.55
CA THR A 121 -3.39 -6.76 -2.25
C THR A 121 -3.99 -8.04 -1.65
N PHE A 122 -3.27 -9.17 -1.78
CA PHE A 122 -3.67 -10.49 -1.23
C PHE A 122 -3.74 -10.55 0.30
N SER A 123 -3.11 -9.60 0.98
CA SER A 123 -3.05 -9.47 2.44
C SER A 123 -2.30 -10.57 3.21
N ASP A 124 -1.67 -11.52 2.55
CA ASP A 124 -0.87 -12.58 3.17
C ASP A 124 0.24 -12.03 4.06
N CYS A 125 0.90 -10.93 3.64
CA CYS A 125 1.91 -10.22 4.42
C CYS A 125 1.36 -9.59 5.73
N THR A 126 0.04 -9.50 5.88
CA THR A 126 -0.63 -9.03 7.10
C THR A 126 -1.19 -10.21 7.89
N THR A 127 -1.76 -11.21 7.21
CA THR A 127 -2.27 -12.44 7.83
C THR A 127 -1.16 -13.21 8.54
N ALA A 128 0.02 -13.34 7.91
CA ALA A 128 1.13 -14.08 8.46
C ALA A 128 1.55 -13.61 9.87
N PRO A 129 1.94 -12.35 10.11
CA PRO A 129 2.37 -11.91 11.44
C PRO A 129 1.26 -11.90 12.49
N ARG A 130 -0.01 -11.75 12.09
CA ARG A 130 -1.15 -11.89 12.99
C ARG A 130 -1.33 -13.30 13.54
N ASN A 131 -0.75 -14.28 12.86
CA ASN A 131 -0.76 -15.70 13.24
C ASN A 131 0.63 -16.21 13.67
N GLY A 132 1.55 -15.31 14.07
CA GLY A 132 2.88 -15.67 14.55
C GLY A 132 3.84 -16.15 13.47
N ILE A 133 3.52 -15.92 12.19
CA ILE A 133 4.34 -16.30 11.03
C ILE A 133 5.13 -15.07 10.54
N ILE A 134 6.33 -15.27 10.01
CA ILE A 134 7.16 -14.20 9.46
C ILE A 134 6.41 -13.46 8.35
N SER A 135 6.45 -12.11 8.37
CA SER A 135 5.85 -11.28 7.32
C SER A 135 6.66 -11.36 6.03
N GLY A 136 5.97 -11.49 4.90
CA GLY A 136 6.59 -11.55 3.58
C GLY A 136 5.55 -11.64 2.47
N CYS A 137 6.00 -11.56 1.21
CA CYS A 137 5.09 -11.70 0.08
C CYS A 137 4.97 -13.15 -0.38
N TYR A 138 4.24 -13.97 0.31
CA TYR A 138 4.04 -15.39 0.02
C TYR A 138 3.50 -15.70 -1.39
N PRO A 139 2.56 -14.91 -1.96
CA PRO A 139 2.03 -15.19 -3.30
C PRO A 139 3.00 -14.89 -4.44
N LEU A 140 3.90 -13.90 -4.30
CA LEU A 140 4.66 -13.35 -5.43
C LEU A 140 6.17 -13.53 -5.30
N ASP A 141 6.71 -13.58 -4.07
CA ASP A 141 8.13 -13.78 -3.84
C ASP A 141 8.47 -15.27 -3.79
N ALA A 142 9.46 -15.69 -4.62
CA ALA A 142 9.86 -17.07 -4.75
C ALA A 142 10.47 -17.68 -3.47
N PHE A 143 11.12 -16.86 -2.63
CA PHE A 143 11.67 -17.27 -1.36
C PHE A 143 10.54 -17.67 -0.40
N TYR A 144 9.60 -16.77 -0.12
CA TYR A 144 8.48 -17.05 0.77
C TYR A 144 7.53 -18.12 0.25
N LYS A 145 7.34 -18.18 -1.08
CA LYS A 145 6.49 -19.20 -1.72
C LYS A 145 6.98 -20.63 -1.52
N LYS A 146 8.28 -20.82 -1.29
CA LYS A 146 8.90 -22.12 -1.05
C LYS A 146 9.11 -22.45 0.43
N SER A 147 8.81 -21.51 1.31
CA SER A 147 9.07 -21.68 2.74
C SER A 147 8.00 -22.56 3.41
N PRO A 148 8.34 -23.27 4.51
CA PRO A 148 7.37 -24.06 5.28
C PRO A 148 6.26 -23.22 5.88
N GLU A 149 6.50 -21.92 6.15
CA GLU A 149 5.52 -20.98 6.66
C GLU A 149 4.37 -20.74 5.65
N PHE A 150 4.62 -20.93 4.36
CA PHE A 150 3.57 -20.80 3.35
C PHE A 150 2.49 -21.89 3.49
N GLU A 151 2.88 -23.12 3.83
CA GLU A 151 1.92 -24.20 4.07
C GLU A 151 1.08 -23.93 5.34
N GLN A 152 1.71 -23.40 6.40
CA GLN A 152 1.00 -22.96 7.60
C GLN A 152 -0.01 -21.86 7.27
N LEU A 153 0.42 -20.86 6.49
CA LEU A 153 -0.45 -19.76 6.07
C LEU A 153 -1.63 -20.24 5.23
N LYS A 154 -1.43 -21.21 4.34
CA LYS A 154 -2.50 -21.82 3.55
C LYS A 154 -3.52 -22.56 4.43
N ALA A 155 -3.06 -23.25 5.47
CA ALA A 155 -3.95 -23.92 6.41
C ALA A 155 -4.84 -22.92 7.16
N ILE A 156 -4.26 -21.81 7.65
CA ILE A 156 -5.00 -20.73 8.33
C ILE A 156 -6.06 -20.12 7.41
N LYS A 157 -5.78 -19.96 6.12
CA LYS A 157 -6.72 -19.34 5.16
C LYS A 157 -7.86 -20.26 4.71
N LYS A 158 -7.81 -21.56 5.05
CA LYS A 158 -8.84 -22.54 4.70
C LYS A 158 -9.85 -22.79 5.85
N GLY A 159 -9.46 -22.48 7.09
CA GLY A 159 -10.33 -22.55 8.26
C GLY A 159 -11.14 -21.28 8.41
#